data_2b75cd6f8494046e7816ded6df43f22d
#
_entry.id   2b75cd6f8494046e7816ded6df43f22d
#
_cell.length_a   1.000
_cell.length_b   1.000
_cell.length_c   1.000
_cell.angle_alpha   90.00
_cell.angle_beta   90.00
_cell.angle_gamma   90.00
#
_symmetry.space_group_name_H-M   'P 1'
#
loop_
_entity.id
_entity.type
_entity.pdbx_description
1 polymer ?
#
loop_
_entity_poly.entity_id
_entity_poly.type
_entity_poly.pdbx_seq_one_letter_code
_entity_poly.pdbx_strand_id
1 'polypeptide(L)'
;MIGATIKLNGGRTIPQLGLGVWQIPAGRKCEATICAAFEAGYRHVDTASFYGNEESVGAAVRASGIPREEIFVTTKLWNSDHSNPDRAFETSLRKLTLDFIDLYLIHYPVPARRQSWRALEKLKEQGKVRSIGVSNFTIRHLTELLAQTDIVPAVNQVEFHPYLYQRELLDFCGARGIAIEAYSPLTQGHRLKDSKLVAIAKKYATVLSPSGQRKKFPFLSSVSRSADTKSTAQILIRWAIQHHLVVIPKSANASRIRENADVFDFEITGEDMRTLDGFNENLRTCWDPSNAP
;
A
#
# COMPACT_ATOMS: atom_id res chain seq x y z
N MET A 1 -5.07 -4.67 -16.34
CA MET A 1 -4.42 -3.34 -16.41
C MET A 1 -4.28 -2.83 -15.00
N ILE A 2 -3.13 -2.28 -14.65
CA ILE A 2 -2.94 -1.50 -13.42
C ILE A 2 -3.83 -0.27 -13.56
N GLY A 3 -4.99 -0.24 -12.97
CA GLY A 3 -5.95 0.86 -13.11
C GLY A 3 -7.09 0.71 -12.12
N ALA A 4 -7.07 -0.37 -11.35
CA ALA A 4 -8.03 -0.54 -10.27
C ALA A 4 -7.81 0.51 -9.18
N THR A 5 -8.88 1.14 -8.75
CA THR A 5 -8.87 2.16 -7.69
C THR A 5 -9.87 1.81 -6.60
N ILE A 6 -9.63 2.33 -5.41
CA ILE A 6 -10.56 2.28 -4.28
C ILE A 6 -11.09 3.70 -4.05
N LYS A 7 -12.41 3.83 -3.89
CA LYS A 7 -13.03 5.10 -3.52
C LYS A 7 -12.88 5.31 -2.02
N LEU A 8 -12.26 6.42 -1.63
CA LEU A 8 -12.12 6.85 -0.24
C LEU A 8 -13.40 7.55 0.24
N ASN A 9 -13.60 7.60 1.55
CA ASN A 9 -14.78 8.22 2.17
C ASN A 9 -14.95 9.72 1.84
N GLY A 10 -13.86 10.42 1.51
CA GLY A 10 -13.89 11.81 1.01
C GLY A 10 -14.23 11.96 -0.47
N GLY A 11 -14.64 10.88 -1.16
CA GLY A 11 -15.05 10.89 -2.58
C GLY A 11 -13.92 10.77 -3.59
N ARG A 12 -12.66 10.88 -3.17
CA ARG A 12 -11.48 10.69 -4.03
C ARG A 12 -11.17 9.21 -4.22
N THR A 13 -10.36 8.89 -5.21
CA THR A 13 -9.90 7.52 -5.48
C THR A 13 -8.41 7.40 -5.21
N ILE A 14 -7.99 6.23 -4.70
CA ILE A 14 -6.59 5.84 -4.53
C ILE A 14 -6.30 4.62 -5.42
N PRO A 15 -5.18 4.58 -6.17
CA PRO A 15 -4.80 3.38 -6.92
C PRO A 15 -4.63 2.20 -5.96
N GLN A 16 -5.21 1.04 -6.33
CA GLN A 16 -5.21 -0.14 -5.46
C GLN A 16 -3.82 -0.77 -5.32
N LEU A 17 -2.93 -0.53 -6.30
CA LEU A 17 -1.53 -0.93 -6.23
C LEU A 17 -0.63 0.31 -6.26
N GLY A 18 0.22 0.46 -5.25
CA GLY A 18 1.22 1.50 -5.13
C GLY A 18 2.63 0.94 -4.94
N LEU A 19 3.64 1.81 -5.01
CA LEU A 19 5.03 1.49 -4.71
C LEU A 19 5.39 2.06 -3.33
N GLY A 20 5.73 1.19 -2.35
CA GLY A 20 6.38 1.61 -1.12
C GLY A 20 7.88 1.88 -1.34
N VAL A 21 8.40 2.99 -0.80
CA VAL A 21 9.84 3.33 -0.94
C VAL A 21 10.62 3.28 0.37
N TRP A 22 10.08 2.66 1.41
CA TRP A 22 10.82 2.46 2.66
C TRP A 22 12.12 1.69 2.42
N GLN A 23 13.24 2.12 3.06
CA GLN A 23 14.58 1.56 2.88
C GLN A 23 15.11 1.64 1.43
N ILE A 24 14.59 2.52 0.59
CA ILE A 24 15.23 2.88 -0.66
C ILE A 24 16.03 4.16 -0.40
N PRO A 25 17.37 4.12 -0.52
CA PRO A 25 18.20 5.30 -0.28
C PRO A 25 17.82 6.46 -1.19
N ALA A 26 17.82 7.68 -0.66
CA ALA A 26 17.63 8.90 -1.44
C ALA A 26 18.62 9.02 -2.62
N GLY A 27 18.30 9.86 -3.59
CA GLY A 27 19.09 10.11 -4.79
C GLY A 27 18.72 9.19 -5.95
N ARG A 28 19.61 9.03 -6.90
CA ARG A 28 19.40 8.37 -8.19
C ARG A 28 18.73 6.99 -8.09
N LYS A 29 19.03 6.21 -7.02
CA LYS A 29 18.44 4.88 -6.86
C LYS A 29 16.95 4.95 -6.58
N CYS A 30 16.52 5.88 -5.74
CA CYS A 30 15.10 6.10 -5.45
C CYS A 30 14.37 6.59 -6.70
N GLU A 31 14.93 7.59 -7.36
CA GLU A 31 14.38 8.17 -8.59
C GLU A 31 14.21 7.10 -9.68
N ALA A 32 15.27 6.34 -9.98
CA ALA A 32 15.23 5.27 -10.98
C ALA A 32 14.21 4.18 -10.62
N THR A 33 14.05 3.86 -9.33
CA THR A 33 13.05 2.91 -8.85
C THR A 33 11.64 3.39 -9.13
N ILE A 34 11.35 4.66 -8.84
CA ILE A 34 10.02 5.27 -9.05
C ILE A 34 9.74 5.39 -10.55
N CYS A 35 10.72 5.81 -11.36
CA CYS A 35 10.58 5.84 -12.81
C CYS A 35 10.21 4.45 -13.38
N ALA A 36 10.92 3.40 -12.95
CA ALA A 36 10.62 2.02 -13.36
C ALA A 36 9.20 1.58 -12.94
N ALA A 37 8.68 2.06 -11.81
CA ALA A 37 7.31 1.81 -11.39
C ALA A 37 6.31 2.56 -12.28
N PHE A 38 6.55 3.82 -12.60
CA PHE A 38 5.71 4.59 -13.52
C PHE A 38 5.66 3.97 -14.92
N GLU A 39 6.81 3.51 -15.43
CA GLU A 39 6.88 2.74 -16.69
C GLU A 39 6.09 1.44 -16.63
N ALA A 40 6.06 0.77 -15.48
CA ALA A 40 5.26 -0.41 -15.24
C ALA A 40 3.76 -0.11 -15.03
N GLY A 41 3.36 1.17 -15.04
CA GLY A 41 1.96 1.61 -14.93
C GLY A 41 1.52 1.99 -13.51
N TYR A 42 2.40 1.97 -12.51
CA TYR A 42 2.05 2.49 -11.18
C TYR A 42 1.69 3.97 -11.26
N ARG A 43 0.76 4.38 -10.40
CA ARG A 43 0.34 5.79 -10.24
C ARG A 43 0.24 6.20 -8.77
N HIS A 44 0.75 5.35 -7.84
CA HIS A 44 0.77 5.63 -6.42
C HIS A 44 2.17 5.36 -5.86
N VAL A 45 2.75 6.35 -5.15
CA VAL A 45 4.03 6.25 -4.43
C VAL A 45 3.79 6.57 -2.96
N ASP A 46 4.19 5.64 -2.08
CA ASP A 46 4.14 5.80 -0.64
C ASP A 46 5.53 6.05 -0.06
N THR A 47 5.72 7.24 0.52
CA THR A 47 6.90 7.63 1.28
C THR A 47 6.54 8.09 2.70
N ALA A 48 7.50 8.62 3.44
CA ALA A 48 7.33 9.25 4.74
C ALA A 48 8.52 10.19 5.03
N SER A 49 8.31 11.21 5.87
CA SER A 49 9.40 12.08 6.33
C SER A 49 10.55 11.30 6.97
N PHE A 50 10.22 10.24 7.71
CA PHE A 50 11.19 9.34 8.34
C PHE A 50 12.09 8.59 7.35
N TYR A 51 11.64 8.36 6.10
CA TYR A 51 12.42 7.60 5.12
C TYR A 51 13.60 8.41 4.53
N GLY A 52 13.56 9.73 4.66
CA GLY A 52 14.63 10.61 4.19
C GLY A 52 14.76 10.70 2.67
N ASN A 53 13.74 10.27 1.91
CA ASN A 53 13.78 10.18 0.45
C ASN A 53 12.68 11.00 -0.26
N GLU A 54 11.96 11.87 0.46
CA GLU A 54 10.88 12.70 -0.09
C GLU A 54 11.34 13.56 -1.27
N GLU A 55 12.56 14.13 -1.21
CA GLU A 55 13.14 14.95 -2.32
C GLU A 55 13.27 14.12 -3.60
N SER A 56 13.72 12.87 -3.48
CA SER A 56 13.84 11.95 -4.62
C SER A 56 12.48 11.55 -5.18
N VAL A 57 11.47 11.36 -4.31
CA VAL A 57 10.09 11.09 -4.72
C VAL A 57 9.57 12.25 -5.54
N GLY A 58 9.72 13.49 -5.05
CA GLY A 58 9.30 14.69 -5.76
C GLY A 58 10.04 14.90 -7.09
N ALA A 59 11.35 14.64 -7.12
CA ALA A 59 12.14 14.71 -8.35
C ALA A 59 11.64 13.70 -9.40
N ALA A 60 11.38 12.45 -9.01
CA ALA A 60 10.87 11.42 -9.91
C ALA A 60 9.46 11.77 -10.44
N VAL A 61 8.57 12.28 -9.58
CA VAL A 61 7.23 12.72 -9.97
C VAL A 61 7.31 13.80 -11.05
N ARG A 62 8.11 14.85 -10.84
CA ARG A 62 8.28 15.95 -11.82
C ARG A 62 8.93 15.49 -13.12
N ALA A 63 9.90 14.59 -13.03
CA ALA A 63 10.63 14.09 -14.20
C ALA A 63 9.83 13.07 -15.03
N SER A 64 8.72 12.54 -14.49
CA SER A 64 7.95 11.47 -15.13
C SER A 64 7.21 11.89 -16.39
N GLY A 65 6.93 13.18 -16.56
CA GLY A 65 6.04 13.70 -17.62
C GLY A 65 4.56 13.31 -17.47
N ILE A 66 4.20 12.61 -16.39
CA ILE A 66 2.82 12.22 -16.09
C ILE A 66 2.13 13.44 -15.44
N PRO A 67 0.90 13.79 -15.83
CA PRO A 67 0.14 14.85 -15.16
C PRO A 67 0.08 14.61 -13.65
N ARG A 68 0.31 15.65 -12.84
CA ARG A 68 0.36 15.55 -11.37
C ARG A 68 -0.91 14.93 -10.78
N GLU A 69 -2.04 15.21 -11.39
CA GLU A 69 -3.38 14.74 -10.98
C GLU A 69 -3.55 13.23 -11.17
N GLU A 70 -2.74 12.62 -12.02
CA GLU A 70 -2.76 11.17 -12.24
C GLU A 70 -1.85 10.41 -11.28
N ILE A 71 -0.98 11.13 -10.53
CA ILE A 71 -0.07 10.51 -9.55
C ILE A 71 -0.62 10.74 -8.14
N PHE A 72 -0.75 9.67 -7.39
CA PHE A 72 -1.12 9.69 -5.98
C PHE A 72 0.13 9.59 -5.11
N VAL A 73 0.39 10.60 -4.28
CA VAL A 73 1.56 10.65 -3.40
C VAL A 73 1.10 10.61 -1.94
N THR A 74 1.60 9.62 -1.20
CA THR A 74 1.42 9.49 0.25
C THR A 74 2.72 9.86 0.96
N THR A 75 2.63 10.69 2.00
CA THR A 75 3.70 10.84 2.99
C THR A 75 3.13 10.91 4.40
N LYS A 76 3.98 10.96 5.44
CA LYS A 76 3.54 10.71 6.82
C LYS A 76 4.23 11.63 7.81
N LEU A 77 3.48 12.08 8.82
CA LEU A 77 3.98 12.76 10.02
C LEU A 77 4.74 11.79 10.90
N TRP A 78 6.01 12.08 11.15
CA TRP A 78 6.84 11.23 12.02
C TRP A 78 6.61 11.49 13.51
N ASN A 79 6.95 10.52 14.33
CA ASN A 79 6.70 10.51 15.79
C ASN A 79 7.32 11.69 16.54
N SER A 80 8.50 12.18 16.12
CA SER A 80 9.16 13.34 16.75
C SER A 80 8.49 14.68 16.43
N ASP A 81 7.64 14.74 15.40
CA ASP A 81 7.16 15.99 14.81
C ASP A 81 5.76 16.38 15.27
N HIS A 82 5.17 15.58 16.16
CA HIS A 82 3.83 15.83 16.72
C HIS A 82 3.69 17.11 17.56
N SER A 83 4.81 17.72 17.98
CA SER A 83 4.80 19.03 18.65
C SER A 83 4.49 20.19 17.69
N ASN A 84 4.76 20.03 16.38
CA ASN A 84 4.47 21.02 15.35
C ASN A 84 4.10 20.36 14.02
N PRO A 85 2.92 19.75 13.89
CA PRO A 85 2.50 19.02 12.70
C PRO A 85 2.42 19.89 11.44
N ASP A 86 2.02 21.16 11.57
CA ASP A 86 1.95 22.11 10.45
C ASP A 86 3.34 22.34 9.85
N ARG A 87 4.35 22.60 10.69
CA ARG A 87 5.74 22.75 10.22
C ARG A 87 6.28 21.47 9.58
N ALA A 88 5.96 20.32 10.13
CA ALA A 88 6.35 19.02 9.58
C ALA A 88 5.75 18.82 8.18
N PHE A 89 4.47 19.11 8.02
CA PHE A 89 3.77 19.06 6.74
C PHE A 89 4.41 20.00 5.70
N GLU A 90 4.62 21.28 6.04
CA GLU A 90 5.26 22.25 5.15
C GLU A 90 6.67 21.81 4.75
N THR A 91 7.38 21.14 5.66
CA THR A 91 8.71 20.58 5.36
C THR A 91 8.62 19.44 4.36
N SER A 92 7.67 18.51 4.53
CA SER A 92 7.42 17.43 3.58
C SER A 92 6.99 17.96 2.20
N LEU A 93 6.05 18.90 2.17
CA LEU A 93 5.57 19.51 0.93
C LEU A 93 6.71 20.20 0.16
N ARG A 94 7.57 20.95 0.88
CA ARG A 94 8.74 21.61 0.29
C ARG A 94 9.76 20.60 -0.24
N LYS A 95 10.07 19.51 0.50
CA LYS A 95 10.97 18.46 0.04
C LYS A 95 10.44 17.74 -1.19
N LEU A 96 9.16 17.40 -1.20
CA LEU A 96 8.49 16.83 -2.36
C LEU A 96 8.47 17.83 -3.55
N THR A 97 8.52 19.13 -3.28
CA THR A 97 8.39 20.20 -4.30
C THR A 97 7.11 19.98 -5.13
N LEU A 98 6.00 19.78 -4.44
CA LEU A 98 4.66 19.57 -4.99
C LEU A 98 3.71 20.64 -4.45
N ASP A 99 2.64 20.95 -5.20
CA ASP A 99 1.64 21.94 -4.79
C ASP A 99 0.68 21.37 -3.73
N PHE A 100 0.50 20.05 -3.68
CA PHE A 100 -0.36 19.35 -2.73
C PHE A 100 0.13 17.92 -2.51
N ILE A 101 -0.32 17.32 -1.40
CA ILE A 101 -0.14 15.90 -1.07
C ILE A 101 -1.51 15.21 -1.18
N ASP A 102 -1.57 14.01 -1.80
CA ASP A 102 -2.82 13.29 -1.97
C ASP A 102 -3.31 12.64 -0.68
N LEU A 103 -2.38 12.08 0.10
CA LEU A 103 -2.67 11.46 1.39
C LEU A 103 -1.56 11.75 2.41
N TYR A 104 -1.95 12.34 3.54
CA TYR A 104 -1.04 12.58 4.67
C TYR A 104 -1.47 11.77 5.88
N LEU A 105 -0.56 10.95 6.42
CA LEU A 105 -0.86 10.03 7.50
C LEU A 105 -0.16 10.42 8.81
N ILE A 106 -0.81 10.19 9.95
CA ILE A 106 -0.09 10.01 11.22
C ILE A 106 0.61 8.66 11.13
N HIS A 107 1.95 8.64 11.22
CA HIS A 107 2.75 7.44 10.95
C HIS A 107 2.60 6.34 12.02
N TYR A 108 2.39 6.74 13.29
CA TYR A 108 2.25 5.82 14.41
C TYR A 108 1.39 6.43 15.53
N PRO A 109 0.62 5.64 16.28
CA PRO A 109 -0.29 6.14 17.32
C PRO A 109 0.46 6.56 18.60
N VAL A 110 1.16 7.70 18.56
CA VAL A 110 1.79 8.30 19.74
C VAL A 110 0.76 9.07 20.60
N PRO A 111 1.07 9.41 21.87
CA PRO A 111 0.12 10.11 22.75
C PRO A 111 -0.45 11.42 22.17
N ALA A 112 0.38 12.18 21.44
CA ALA A 112 -0.02 13.47 20.85
C ALA A 112 -0.88 13.32 19.56
N ARG A 113 -1.27 12.10 19.15
CA ARG A 113 -2.01 11.81 17.90
C ARG A 113 -3.29 12.63 17.73
N ARG A 114 -4.00 12.91 18.83
CA ARG A 114 -5.27 13.68 18.81
C ARG A 114 -5.04 15.12 18.39
N GLN A 115 -4.01 15.77 18.97
CA GLN A 115 -3.65 17.15 18.60
C GLN A 115 -3.18 17.20 17.14
N SER A 116 -2.38 16.24 16.72
CA SER A 116 -1.92 16.15 15.35
C SER A 116 -3.06 15.90 14.37
N TRP A 117 -4.06 15.08 14.74
CA TRP A 117 -5.22 14.87 13.89
C TRP A 117 -5.95 16.19 13.59
N ARG A 118 -6.17 17.03 14.58
CA ARG A 118 -6.78 18.36 14.40
C ARG A 118 -5.96 19.27 13.46
N ALA A 119 -4.63 19.15 13.48
CA ALA A 119 -3.79 19.86 12.53
C ALA A 119 -3.97 19.32 11.11
N LEU A 120 -4.04 17.99 10.93
CA LEU A 120 -4.32 17.37 9.63
C LEU A 120 -5.69 17.78 9.08
N GLU A 121 -6.72 17.90 9.92
CA GLU A 121 -8.06 18.39 9.55
C GLU A 121 -7.97 19.80 8.94
N LYS A 122 -7.26 20.72 9.60
CA LYS A 122 -7.04 22.09 9.10
C LYS A 122 -6.29 22.10 7.76
N LEU A 123 -5.26 21.28 7.61
CA LEU A 123 -4.52 21.18 6.35
C LEU A 123 -5.42 20.69 5.20
N LYS A 124 -6.35 19.79 5.50
CA LYS A 124 -7.35 19.32 4.53
C LYS A 124 -8.36 20.43 4.18
N GLU A 125 -8.86 21.17 5.15
CA GLU A 125 -9.74 22.33 4.94
C GLU A 125 -9.08 23.41 4.09
N GLN A 126 -7.79 23.64 4.29
CA GLN A 126 -6.97 24.56 3.48
C GLN A 126 -6.68 24.06 2.07
N GLY A 127 -7.04 22.82 1.72
CA GLY A 127 -6.78 22.21 0.42
C GLY A 127 -5.32 21.81 0.17
N LYS A 128 -4.44 21.93 1.17
CA LYS A 128 -3.02 21.56 1.08
C LYS A 128 -2.79 20.06 0.99
N VAL A 129 -3.68 19.29 1.60
CA VAL A 129 -3.75 17.84 1.50
C VAL A 129 -5.14 17.41 1.06
N ARG A 130 -5.20 16.42 0.18
CA ARG A 130 -6.46 15.97 -0.41
C ARG A 130 -7.20 14.95 0.46
N SER A 131 -6.47 14.09 1.15
CA SER A 131 -7.00 13.09 2.08
C SER A 131 -6.09 12.98 3.30
N ILE A 132 -6.67 12.71 4.47
CA ILE A 132 -5.93 12.48 5.70
C ILE A 132 -6.26 11.10 6.26
N GLY A 133 -5.29 10.49 6.92
CA GLY A 133 -5.44 9.15 7.47
C GLY A 133 -4.44 8.87 8.57
N VAL A 134 -4.39 7.62 8.95
CA VAL A 134 -3.53 7.13 10.03
C VAL A 134 -2.76 5.89 9.60
N SER A 135 -1.73 5.54 10.34
CA SER A 135 -0.97 4.32 10.13
C SER A 135 -0.69 3.64 11.48
N ASN A 136 -0.73 2.32 11.49
CA ASN A 136 -0.53 1.48 12.67
C ASN A 136 -1.58 1.67 13.79
N PHE A 137 -2.77 2.15 13.45
CA PHE A 137 -3.84 2.29 14.43
C PHE A 137 -4.57 0.95 14.61
N THR A 138 -4.67 0.48 15.85
CA THR A 138 -5.53 -0.63 16.25
C THR A 138 -6.99 -0.17 16.34
N ILE A 139 -7.93 -1.12 16.53
CA ILE A 139 -9.35 -0.82 16.76
C ILE A 139 -9.51 0.14 17.94
N ARG A 140 -8.73 -0.05 19.04
CA ARG A 140 -8.73 0.86 20.19
C ARG A 140 -8.38 2.29 19.79
N HIS A 141 -7.26 2.47 19.07
CA HIS A 141 -6.81 3.80 18.63
C HIS A 141 -7.82 4.48 17.70
N LEU A 142 -8.43 3.73 16.78
CA LEU A 142 -9.47 4.25 15.89
C LEU A 142 -10.74 4.62 16.66
N THR A 143 -11.18 3.79 17.61
CA THR A 143 -12.35 4.08 18.44
C THR A 143 -12.15 5.36 19.25
N GLU A 144 -10.98 5.53 19.87
CA GLU A 144 -10.65 6.73 20.63
C GLU A 144 -10.56 7.99 19.73
N LEU A 145 -10.05 7.86 18.51
CA LEU A 145 -9.98 8.96 17.57
C LEU A 145 -11.38 9.36 17.10
N LEU A 146 -12.19 8.40 16.67
CA LEU A 146 -13.55 8.62 16.14
C LEU A 146 -14.51 9.17 17.18
N ALA A 147 -14.25 8.96 18.47
CA ALA A 147 -15.04 9.58 19.55
C ALA A 147 -14.81 11.10 19.71
N GLN A 148 -13.85 11.69 18.97
CA GLN A 148 -13.39 13.06 19.16
C GLN A 148 -13.31 13.88 17.87
N THR A 149 -13.70 13.30 16.74
CA THR A 149 -13.70 13.95 15.43
C THR A 149 -14.86 13.47 14.57
N ASP A 150 -15.42 14.38 13.80
CA ASP A 150 -16.40 14.06 12.76
C ASP A 150 -15.74 13.65 11.42
N ILE A 151 -14.42 13.90 11.28
CA ILE A 151 -13.67 13.55 10.08
C ILE A 151 -13.10 12.14 10.23
N VAL A 152 -13.72 11.19 9.55
CA VAL A 152 -13.25 9.80 9.51
C VAL A 152 -11.95 9.70 8.71
N PRO A 153 -10.88 9.02 9.23
CA PRO A 153 -9.68 8.74 8.47
C PRO A 153 -10.02 8.08 7.12
N ALA A 154 -9.42 8.59 6.04
CA ALA A 154 -9.65 8.00 4.72
C ALA A 154 -8.97 6.63 4.59
N VAL A 155 -7.82 6.47 5.25
CA VAL A 155 -6.96 5.28 5.20
C VAL A 155 -6.44 4.96 6.60
N ASN A 156 -6.34 3.67 6.93
CA ASN A 156 -5.48 3.14 7.99
C ASN A 156 -4.42 2.24 7.32
N GLN A 157 -3.16 2.70 7.28
CA GLN A 157 -2.06 1.93 6.71
C GLN A 157 -1.44 1.03 7.76
N VAL A 158 -1.49 -0.29 7.56
CA VAL A 158 -1.03 -1.29 8.54
C VAL A 158 -0.25 -2.41 7.86
N GLU A 159 0.56 -3.14 8.63
CA GLU A 159 1.11 -4.40 8.15
C GLU A 159 -0.02 -5.39 7.90
N PHE A 160 -0.11 -5.91 6.66
CA PHE A 160 -1.23 -6.78 6.31
C PHE A 160 -0.83 -7.79 5.22
N HIS A 161 -0.95 -9.07 5.53
CA HIS A 161 -0.66 -10.20 4.64
C HIS A 161 -1.31 -11.48 5.21
N PRO A 162 -1.38 -12.61 4.49
CA PRO A 162 -2.02 -13.82 4.99
C PRO A 162 -1.51 -14.33 6.35
N TYR A 163 -0.23 -14.13 6.66
CA TYR A 163 0.36 -14.54 7.94
C TYR A 163 0.11 -13.55 9.10
N LEU A 164 -0.46 -12.38 8.79
CA LEU A 164 -0.98 -11.39 9.72
C LEU A 164 -2.33 -10.88 9.19
N TYR A 165 -3.30 -11.77 9.13
CA TYR A 165 -4.64 -11.46 8.66
C TYR A 165 -5.47 -10.84 9.79
N GLN A 166 -5.47 -9.52 9.83
CA GLN A 166 -6.17 -8.75 10.87
C GLN A 166 -7.66 -8.58 10.50
N ARG A 167 -8.41 -9.70 10.46
CA ARG A 167 -9.80 -9.76 10.03
C ARG A 167 -10.70 -8.77 10.77
N GLU A 168 -10.60 -8.71 12.09
CA GLU A 168 -11.42 -7.81 12.91
C GLU A 168 -11.14 -6.34 12.59
N LEU A 169 -9.86 -5.97 12.36
CA LEU A 169 -9.50 -4.61 11.97
C LEU A 169 -10.03 -4.27 10.57
N LEU A 170 -9.98 -5.22 9.64
CA LEU A 170 -10.51 -5.06 8.30
C LEU A 170 -12.02 -4.80 8.34
N ASP A 171 -12.76 -5.63 9.07
CA ASP A 171 -14.21 -5.50 9.22
C ASP A 171 -14.59 -4.20 9.93
N PHE A 172 -13.84 -3.81 10.99
CA PHE A 172 -14.03 -2.55 11.71
C PHE A 172 -13.85 -1.33 10.82
N CYS A 173 -12.79 -1.31 10.03
CA CYS A 173 -12.48 -0.23 9.09
C CYS A 173 -13.51 -0.17 7.96
N GLY A 174 -13.85 -1.31 7.36
CA GLY A 174 -14.83 -1.41 6.28
C GLY A 174 -16.20 -0.87 6.68
N ALA A 175 -16.69 -1.22 7.89
CA ALA A 175 -17.96 -0.72 8.43
C ALA A 175 -18.00 0.81 8.61
N ARG A 176 -16.83 1.48 8.60
CA ARG A 176 -16.68 2.94 8.81
C ARG A 176 -16.18 3.68 7.57
N GLY A 177 -16.06 2.98 6.44
CA GLY A 177 -15.56 3.57 5.21
C GLY A 177 -14.07 3.96 5.27
N ILE A 178 -13.29 3.33 6.15
CA ILE A 178 -11.84 3.51 6.25
C ILE A 178 -11.18 2.46 5.35
N ALA A 179 -10.44 2.88 4.34
CA ALA A 179 -9.69 1.96 3.51
C ALA A 179 -8.46 1.42 4.27
N ILE A 180 -8.20 0.11 4.16
CA ILE A 180 -6.94 -0.46 4.64
C ILE A 180 -5.89 -0.38 3.54
N GLU A 181 -4.71 0.12 3.88
CA GLU A 181 -3.53 0.10 3.04
C GLU A 181 -2.49 -0.85 3.62
N ALA A 182 -2.18 -1.92 2.87
CA ALA A 182 -1.32 -3.01 3.31
C ALA A 182 0.15 -2.70 2.99
N TYR A 183 0.94 -2.39 4.02
CA TYR A 183 2.39 -2.37 3.89
C TYR A 183 3.00 -3.74 4.22
N SER A 184 4.25 -3.99 3.81
CA SER A 184 4.93 -5.29 3.89
C SER A 184 4.09 -6.48 3.40
N PRO A 185 3.33 -6.36 2.29
CA PRO A 185 2.43 -7.42 1.83
C PRO A 185 3.18 -8.69 1.46
N LEU A 186 4.49 -8.60 1.21
CA LEU A 186 5.39 -9.71 0.87
C LEU A 186 6.15 -10.25 2.10
N THR A 187 5.71 -9.93 3.34
CA THR A 187 6.34 -10.39 4.59
C THR A 187 7.85 -10.07 4.66
N GLN A 188 8.31 -8.98 4.05
CA GLN A 188 9.74 -8.66 3.84
C GLN A 188 10.54 -9.81 3.17
N GLY A 189 9.86 -10.74 2.51
CA GLY A 189 10.44 -11.92 1.85
C GLY A 189 10.55 -13.17 2.73
N HIS A 190 10.22 -13.09 4.03
CA HIS A 190 10.38 -14.21 4.97
C HIS A 190 9.53 -15.44 4.63
N ARG A 191 8.38 -15.26 3.99
CA ARG A 191 7.44 -16.34 3.67
C ARG A 191 7.33 -16.68 2.18
N LEU A 192 8.10 -16.05 1.30
CA LEU A 192 8.01 -16.31 -0.16
C LEU A 192 8.38 -17.76 -0.55
N LYS A 193 9.10 -18.49 0.31
CA LYS A 193 9.48 -19.89 0.10
C LYS A 193 8.63 -20.87 0.91
N ASP A 194 7.59 -20.41 1.60
CA ASP A 194 6.67 -21.27 2.34
C ASP A 194 6.04 -22.31 1.39
N SER A 195 6.13 -23.59 1.76
CA SER A 195 5.68 -24.69 0.90
C SER A 195 4.19 -24.65 0.57
N LYS A 196 3.36 -24.21 1.53
CA LYS A 196 1.92 -24.04 1.35
C LYS A 196 1.60 -22.94 0.35
N LEU A 197 2.29 -21.79 0.48
CA LEU A 197 2.14 -20.66 -0.45
C LEU A 197 2.64 -21.05 -1.86
N VAL A 198 3.78 -21.74 -1.96
CA VAL A 198 4.31 -22.27 -3.24
C VAL A 198 3.33 -23.24 -3.88
N ALA A 199 2.67 -24.10 -3.09
CA ALA A 199 1.67 -25.05 -3.61
C ALA A 199 0.46 -24.31 -4.21
N ILE A 200 -0.01 -23.23 -3.57
CA ILE A 200 -1.06 -22.37 -4.12
C ILE A 200 -0.58 -21.69 -5.41
N ALA A 201 0.60 -21.08 -5.40
CA ALA A 201 1.12 -20.36 -6.57
C ALA A 201 1.19 -21.24 -7.83
N LYS A 202 1.57 -22.50 -7.67
CA LYS A 202 1.62 -23.50 -8.78
C LYS A 202 0.26 -23.77 -9.44
N LYS A 203 -0.86 -23.49 -8.79
CA LYS A 203 -2.20 -23.65 -9.37
C LYS A 203 -2.53 -22.54 -10.38
N TYR A 204 -1.82 -21.40 -10.31
CA TYR A 204 -2.08 -20.21 -11.12
C TYR A 204 -1.00 -20.05 -12.19
N ALA A 205 -1.23 -20.74 -13.31
CA ALA A 205 -0.36 -20.63 -14.47
C ALA A 205 -0.97 -19.68 -15.52
N THR A 206 -0.15 -18.83 -16.14
CA THR A 206 -0.56 -18.06 -17.30
C THR A 206 -0.33 -18.89 -18.55
N VAL A 207 -1.38 -19.29 -19.25
CA VAL A 207 -1.26 -19.98 -20.54
C VAL A 207 -1.35 -18.95 -21.66
N LEU A 208 -0.31 -18.85 -22.47
CA LEU A 208 -0.36 -18.10 -23.73
C LEU A 208 -1.19 -18.87 -24.74
N SER A 209 -2.20 -18.24 -25.36
CA SER A 209 -2.89 -18.83 -26.51
C SER A 209 -1.96 -18.86 -27.72
N PRO A 210 -2.19 -19.73 -28.71
CA PRO A 210 -1.44 -19.74 -29.97
C PRO A 210 -1.45 -18.40 -30.71
N SER A 211 -2.40 -17.51 -30.41
CA SER A 211 -2.50 -16.14 -30.95
C SER A 211 -1.77 -15.09 -30.10
N GLY A 212 -0.99 -15.49 -29.07
CA GLY A 212 -0.27 -14.56 -28.19
C GLY A 212 -1.13 -13.81 -27.17
N GLN A 213 -2.45 -14.10 -27.11
CA GLN A 213 -3.35 -13.49 -26.13
C GLN A 213 -3.35 -14.29 -24.82
N ARG A 214 -3.26 -13.60 -23.67
CA ARG A 214 -3.34 -14.23 -22.34
C ARG A 214 -4.78 -14.70 -22.08
N LYS A 215 -4.98 -16.02 -21.93
CA LYS A 215 -6.28 -16.60 -21.50
C LYS A 215 -6.23 -17.02 -20.04
N LYS A 216 -7.30 -16.75 -19.30
CA LYS A 216 -7.48 -17.18 -17.90
C LYS A 216 -8.00 -18.62 -17.88
N PHE A 217 -7.31 -19.54 -17.18
CA PHE A 217 -7.85 -20.84 -16.82
C PHE A 217 -7.57 -21.14 -15.34
N PRO A 218 -8.59 -21.48 -14.54
CA PRO A 218 -8.41 -21.75 -13.10
C PRO A 218 -7.87 -23.14 -12.77
N PHE A 219 -7.69 -24.07 -13.73
CA PHE A 219 -7.25 -25.41 -13.41
C PHE A 219 -6.57 -26.10 -14.61
N LEU A 220 -5.30 -26.46 -14.48
CA LEU A 220 -4.59 -27.30 -15.44
C LEU A 220 -3.76 -28.34 -14.71
N SER A 221 -4.19 -29.61 -14.79
CA SER A 221 -3.50 -30.77 -14.24
C SER A 221 -2.37 -31.31 -15.13
N SER A 222 -2.15 -30.76 -16.34
CA SER A 222 -1.10 -31.19 -17.25
C SER A 222 -0.75 -30.11 -18.26
N VAL A 223 0.26 -29.28 -18.01
CA VAL A 223 0.80 -28.34 -19.01
C VAL A 223 2.30 -28.49 -19.12
N SER A 224 2.75 -28.60 -20.38
CA SER A 224 4.17 -28.64 -20.78
C SER A 224 4.89 -27.32 -20.38
N ARG A 225 6.21 -27.41 -20.23
CA ARG A 225 7.18 -26.45 -19.69
C ARG A 225 7.20 -24.99 -20.23
N SER A 226 6.14 -24.46 -20.82
CA SER A 226 6.08 -23.07 -21.32
C SER A 226 5.03 -22.19 -20.64
N ALA A 227 4.41 -22.63 -19.54
CA ALA A 227 3.47 -21.81 -18.78
C ALA A 227 4.21 -21.05 -17.68
N ASP A 228 4.21 -19.72 -17.75
CA ASP A 228 4.67 -18.88 -16.65
C ASP A 228 3.71 -19.01 -15.47
N THR A 229 4.15 -19.67 -14.41
CA THR A 229 3.37 -19.74 -13.15
C THR A 229 3.45 -18.41 -12.43
N LYS A 230 2.35 -18.01 -11.78
CA LYS A 230 2.37 -16.84 -10.90
C LYS A 230 3.32 -17.08 -9.73
N SER A 231 4.11 -16.06 -9.39
CA SER A 231 5.01 -16.14 -8.24
C SER A 231 4.25 -16.03 -6.92
N THR A 232 4.87 -16.49 -5.85
CA THR A 232 4.34 -16.34 -4.49
C THR A 232 4.12 -14.86 -4.13
N ALA A 233 4.96 -13.95 -4.64
CA ALA A 233 4.77 -12.51 -4.48
C ALA A 233 3.47 -12.04 -5.15
N GLN A 234 3.20 -12.47 -6.38
CA GLN A 234 1.96 -12.16 -7.08
C GLN A 234 0.72 -12.71 -6.36
N ILE A 235 0.80 -13.91 -5.78
CA ILE A 235 -0.30 -14.47 -4.97
C ILE A 235 -0.58 -13.59 -3.74
N LEU A 236 0.44 -13.19 -3.00
CA LEU A 236 0.27 -12.35 -1.81
C LEU A 236 -0.35 -10.98 -2.15
N ILE A 237 0.13 -10.34 -3.22
CA ILE A 237 -0.43 -9.06 -3.69
C ILE A 237 -1.87 -9.26 -4.16
N ARG A 238 -2.16 -10.29 -4.95
CA ARG A 238 -3.50 -10.56 -5.46
C ARG A 238 -4.50 -10.89 -4.36
N TRP A 239 -4.09 -11.64 -3.33
CA TRP A 239 -4.90 -11.90 -2.15
C TRP A 239 -5.34 -10.59 -1.48
N ALA A 240 -4.40 -9.67 -1.25
CA ALA A 240 -4.72 -8.38 -0.65
C ALA A 240 -5.65 -7.53 -1.55
N ILE A 241 -5.43 -7.53 -2.87
CA ILE A 241 -6.30 -6.87 -3.84
C ILE A 241 -7.73 -7.44 -3.79
N GLN A 242 -7.89 -8.77 -3.66
CA GLN A 242 -9.21 -9.42 -3.58
C GLN A 242 -9.92 -9.20 -2.24
N HIS A 243 -9.19 -8.85 -1.18
CA HIS A 243 -9.75 -8.31 0.04
C HIS A 243 -10.06 -6.80 -0.03
N HIS A 244 -10.02 -6.21 -1.23
CA HIS A 244 -10.25 -4.78 -1.45
C HIS A 244 -9.28 -3.86 -0.69
N LEU A 245 -8.04 -4.29 -0.47
CA LEU A 245 -7.01 -3.47 0.14
C LEU A 245 -6.27 -2.64 -0.89
N VAL A 246 -5.75 -1.48 -0.49
CA VAL A 246 -4.64 -0.82 -1.18
C VAL A 246 -3.36 -1.57 -0.81
N VAL A 247 -2.47 -1.82 -1.75
CA VAL A 247 -1.27 -2.65 -1.52
C VAL A 247 -0.03 -1.91 -2.00
N ILE A 248 0.97 -1.79 -1.13
CA ILE A 248 2.20 -1.04 -1.43
C ILE A 248 3.46 -1.91 -1.29
N PRO A 249 3.64 -2.94 -2.16
CA PRO A 249 4.87 -3.72 -2.15
C PRO A 249 6.08 -2.84 -2.45
N LYS A 250 7.19 -3.11 -1.77
CA LYS A 250 8.48 -2.43 -2.00
C LYS A 250 9.40 -3.32 -2.83
N SER A 251 9.96 -2.77 -3.88
CA SER A 251 11.09 -3.35 -4.60
C SER A 251 11.95 -2.25 -5.21
N ALA A 252 13.27 -2.43 -5.19
CA ALA A 252 14.22 -1.59 -5.93
C ALA A 252 14.73 -2.28 -7.21
N ASN A 253 14.15 -3.42 -7.57
CA ASN A 253 14.49 -4.18 -8.79
C ASN A 253 13.37 -4.00 -9.82
N ALA A 254 13.70 -3.43 -10.98
CA ALA A 254 12.74 -3.11 -12.04
C ALA A 254 11.97 -4.35 -12.56
N SER A 255 12.62 -5.52 -12.62
CA SER A 255 11.95 -6.76 -13.02
C SER A 255 10.88 -7.17 -12.00
N ARG A 256 11.20 -7.13 -10.69
CA ARG A 256 10.22 -7.43 -9.63
C ARG A 256 9.11 -6.38 -9.54
N ILE A 257 9.40 -5.10 -9.84
CA ILE A 257 8.38 -4.05 -9.91
C ILE A 257 7.35 -4.40 -10.98
N ARG A 258 7.81 -4.80 -12.18
CA ARG A 258 6.93 -5.25 -13.28
C ARG A 258 6.19 -6.54 -12.92
N GLU A 259 6.85 -7.50 -12.30
CA GLU A 259 6.23 -8.74 -11.81
C GLU A 259 5.12 -8.47 -10.80
N ASN A 260 5.38 -7.61 -9.80
CA ASN A 260 4.39 -7.20 -8.79
C ASN A 260 3.19 -6.46 -9.40
N ALA A 261 3.36 -5.84 -10.56
CA ALA A 261 2.30 -5.17 -11.31
C ALA A 261 1.38 -6.13 -12.07
N ASP A 262 1.88 -7.31 -12.42
CA ASP A 262 1.19 -8.32 -13.24
C ASP A 262 0.28 -9.21 -12.37
N VAL A 263 -0.66 -8.58 -11.66
CA VAL A 263 -1.56 -9.22 -10.67
C VAL A 263 -3.05 -9.02 -10.96
N PHE A 264 -3.39 -8.34 -12.05
CA PHE A 264 -4.77 -8.04 -12.42
C PHE A 264 -5.31 -8.94 -13.53
N ASP A 265 -4.53 -9.88 -14.03
CA ASP A 265 -4.85 -10.79 -15.13
C ASP A 265 -5.34 -12.16 -14.66
N PHE A 266 -5.36 -12.43 -13.36
CA PHE A 266 -5.83 -13.66 -12.76
C PHE A 266 -6.65 -13.40 -11.49
N GLU A 267 -7.37 -14.42 -11.03
CA GLU A 267 -8.17 -14.38 -9.81
C GLU A 267 -7.89 -15.63 -8.99
N ILE A 268 -7.67 -15.44 -7.68
CA ILE A 268 -7.55 -16.53 -6.71
C ILE A 268 -8.95 -17.04 -6.41
N THR A 269 -9.15 -18.37 -6.46
CA THR A 269 -10.45 -18.97 -6.17
C THR A 269 -10.89 -18.73 -4.73
N GLY A 270 -12.20 -18.74 -4.47
CA GLY A 270 -12.70 -18.57 -3.10
C GLY A 270 -12.20 -19.64 -2.12
N GLU A 271 -11.88 -20.85 -2.60
CA GLU A 271 -11.27 -21.91 -1.79
C GLU A 271 -9.83 -21.56 -1.40
N ASP A 272 -9.01 -21.13 -2.37
CA ASP A 272 -7.62 -20.74 -2.12
C ASP A 272 -7.55 -19.42 -1.30
N MET A 273 -8.50 -18.49 -1.48
CA MET A 273 -8.62 -17.31 -0.61
C MET A 273 -8.82 -17.72 0.85
N ARG A 274 -9.79 -18.62 1.13
CA ARG A 274 -10.01 -19.14 2.50
C ARG A 274 -8.78 -19.88 3.04
N THR A 275 -8.06 -20.61 2.18
CA THR A 275 -6.83 -21.29 2.57
C THR A 275 -5.75 -20.29 2.98
N LEU A 276 -5.57 -19.20 2.20
CA LEU A 276 -4.64 -18.12 2.51
C LEU A 276 -5.04 -17.37 3.79
N ASP A 277 -6.33 -17.11 3.99
CA ASP A 277 -6.86 -16.51 5.23
C ASP A 277 -6.50 -17.34 6.47
N GLY A 278 -6.47 -18.67 6.30
CA GLY A 278 -6.06 -19.61 7.33
C GLY A 278 -4.56 -19.68 7.63
N PHE A 279 -3.70 -18.94 6.89
CA PHE A 279 -2.26 -18.87 7.19
C PHE A 279 -1.93 -17.95 8.36
N ASN A 280 -2.93 -17.27 8.92
CA ASN A 280 -2.72 -16.33 10.01
C ASN A 280 -2.02 -17.01 11.21
N GLU A 281 -0.85 -16.49 11.55
CA GLU A 281 -0.04 -16.92 12.70
C GLU A 281 0.40 -15.72 13.56
N ASN A 282 -0.26 -14.56 13.35
CA ASN A 282 0.08 -13.26 13.96
C ASN A 282 1.56 -12.87 13.73
N LEU A 283 2.12 -13.24 12.58
CA LEU A 283 3.48 -12.91 12.19
C LEU A 283 3.61 -11.41 11.91
N ARG A 284 4.32 -10.70 12.77
CA ARG A 284 4.73 -9.32 12.49
C ARG A 284 6.17 -9.28 12.00
N THR A 285 6.41 -8.58 10.91
CA THR A 285 7.74 -8.33 10.36
C THR A 285 8.20 -6.90 10.60
N CYS A 286 7.29 -6.05 11.08
CA CYS A 286 7.51 -4.63 11.41
C CYS A 286 7.08 -4.33 12.87
N TRP A 287 6.82 -3.06 13.16
CA TRP A 287 6.46 -2.61 14.50
C TRP A 287 5.10 -3.14 14.97
N ASP A 288 5.04 -3.58 16.21
CA ASP A 288 3.79 -3.98 16.83
C ASP A 288 3.13 -2.77 17.54
N PRO A 289 1.96 -2.29 17.06
CA PRO A 289 1.26 -1.18 17.67
C PRO A 289 0.34 -1.60 18.83
N SER A 290 0.28 -2.89 19.19
CA SER A 290 -0.69 -3.40 20.18
C SER A 290 -0.56 -2.73 21.53
N ASN A 291 0.66 -2.41 21.94
CA ASN A 291 0.99 -1.75 23.21
C ASN A 291 1.27 -0.24 23.06
N ALA A 292 1.06 0.34 21.89
CA ALA A 292 1.17 1.78 21.73
C ALA A 292 0.11 2.49 22.58
N PRO A 293 0.41 3.69 23.14
CA PRO A 293 -0.46 4.40 24.08
C PRO A 293 -1.79 4.85 23.43
#